data_17ba5dbc891a922e51bfd4571fc5995a
#
_entry.id   17ba5dbc891a922e51bfd4571fc5995a
#
_cell.length_a   1.000
_cell.length_b   1.000
_cell.length_c   1.000
_cell.angle_alpha   90.00
_cell.angle_beta   90.00
_cell.angle_gamma   90.00
#
_symmetry.space_group_name_H-M   'P 1'
#
loop_
_entity.id
_entity.type
_entity.pdbx_description
1 polymer ?
#
loop_
_entity_poly.entity_id
_entity_poly.type
_entity_poly.pdbx_seq_one_letter_code
_entity_poly.pdbx_strand_id
1 'polypeptide(L)'
;MSSTLTAFAEEARLTARAVIEFGENLFKPTLRLGVTGLSGAGKTVFITAIVHDLIHGGRLPLFEPLACGRIARAQLEPQPDDAVPRFDYEQHARALNERRWPDSTRQVSELRLSIDYQSARGSNRTLTLDIVDYPGEWLLDLPLLTTTYADWSAQTLALSAQQPRRKLAAAWHAHLATLRPDAPENEQEALTAARLFTEYLRACRDTRYAMSLLPPGRFLMPGDLEGSPAFTFAPLALTQPGPPARRSLWAMMERRFEAYKTVVVRPFFRDHFARLDRQIVLIDTLSAFNAGPTALTDLEGALATILACFRPGRWTLASALLRPRIDRILFAATKCDQLHRSGHDRVEAILARMTREAIERAKFSGALVDVVALAAVRTTREAVVERGRERLPSIIGTPTAGESAGQQVFDGESEIAVFPGDLPESGDLLFAPDALPFKGLTAGDPLAVDYRFLRFRPPPLEPTEGGGFALPHIRLDRALQFLLGDRLA
;
A
#
# COMPACT_ATOMS: atom_id res chain seq x y z
N MET A 1 30.41 26.74 4.48
CA MET A 1 30.61 26.51 5.94
C MET A 1 29.27 26.46 6.71
N SER A 2 28.17 27.08 6.28
CA SER A 2 26.87 27.02 6.98
C SER A 2 26.14 25.67 6.87
N SER A 3 26.30 24.93 5.76
CA SER A 3 25.61 23.66 5.54
C SER A 3 26.13 22.49 6.37
N THR A 4 27.39 22.52 6.79
CA THR A 4 27.98 21.49 7.66
C THR A 4 27.60 21.67 9.12
N LEU A 5 27.41 22.90 9.58
CA LEU A 5 27.00 23.21 10.96
C LEU A 5 25.50 22.87 11.18
N THR A 6 24.66 23.10 10.18
CA THR A 6 23.23 22.68 10.22
C THR A 6 23.08 21.17 10.20
N ALA A 7 23.87 20.45 9.39
CA ALA A 7 23.87 18.97 9.37
C ALA A 7 24.33 18.40 10.73
N PHE A 8 25.36 18.99 11.37
CA PHE A 8 25.85 18.54 12.69
C PHE A 8 24.85 18.82 13.83
N ALA A 9 24.12 19.94 13.74
CA ALA A 9 23.07 20.28 14.70
C ALA A 9 21.85 19.38 14.56
N GLU A 10 21.47 19.00 13.33
CA GLU A 10 20.41 18.03 13.07
C GLU A 10 20.79 16.63 13.54
N GLU A 11 22.02 16.20 13.32
CA GLU A 11 22.53 14.90 13.75
C GLU A 11 22.60 14.80 15.29
N ALA A 12 23.02 15.87 15.96
CA ALA A 12 22.99 15.96 17.42
C ALA A 12 21.55 15.95 17.99
N ARG A 13 20.61 16.59 17.32
CA ARG A 13 19.18 16.59 17.70
C ARG A 13 18.54 15.22 17.51
N LEU A 14 18.89 14.49 16.45
CA LEU A 14 18.44 13.13 16.21
C LEU A 14 18.99 12.15 17.24
N THR A 15 20.27 12.30 17.62
CA THR A 15 20.91 11.47 18.66
C THR A 15 20.29 11.74 20.03
N ALA A 16 20.01 13.00 20.36
CA ALA A 16 19.35 13.36 21.63
C ALA A 16 17.90 12.80 21.68
N ARG A 17 17.13 12.89 20.59
CA ARG A 17 15.80 12.27 20.52
C ARG A 17 15.86 10.75 20.65
N ALA A 18 16.78 10.08 19.97
CA ALA A 18 16.97 8.63 20.08
C ALA A 18 17.31 8.18 21.52
N VAL A 19 18.09 8.96 22.26
CA VAL A 19 18.41 8.68 23.67
C VAL A 19 17.20 8.88 24.58
N ILE A 20 16.39 9.91 24.33
CA ILE A 20 15.14 10.14 25.08
C ILE A 20 14.13 9.04 24.78
N GLU A 21 13.91 8.70 23.53
CA GLU A 21 13.03 7.59 23.11
C GLU A 21 13.51 6.25 23.69
N PHE A 22 14.82 6.00 23.76
CA PHE A 22 15.38 4.81 24.40
C PHE A 22 15.10 4.77 25.92
N GLY A 23 15.19 5.93 26.60
CA GLY A 23 14.87 6.04 28.02
C GLY A 23 13.39 5.82 28.32
N GLU A 24 12.50 6.37 27.51
CA GLU A 24 11.05 6.19 27.63
C GLU A 24 10.62 4.75 27.29
N ASN A 25 11.23 4.13 26.28
CA ASN A 25 10.96 2.74 25.89
C ASN A 25 11.38 1.70 26.93
N LEU A 26 12.29 2.06 27.85
CA LEU A 26 12.63 1.20 28.99
C LEU A 26 11.47 1.06 29.99
N PHE A 27 10.60 2.06 30.09
CA PHE A 27 9.47 2.09 31.04
C PHE A 27 8.12 1.79 30.38
N LYS A 28 7.95 2.14 29.10
CA LYS A 28 6.73 1.84 28.29
C LYS A 28 7.16 1.43 26.88
N PRO A 29 7.26 0.12 26.60
CA PRO A 29 7.66 -0.35 25.28
C PRO A 29 6.69 0.16 24.22
N THR A 30 7.23 0.89 23.26
CA THR A 30 6.47 1.40 22.11
C THR A 30 6.76 0.55 20.89
N LEU A 31 5.71 0.15 20.17
CA LEU A 31 5.79 -0.56 18.90
C LEU A 31 5.23 0.33 17.79
N ARG A 32 6.03 0.64 16.78
CA ARG A 32 5.60 1.42 15.61
C ARG A 32 5.25 0.49 14.46
N LEU A 33 3.96 0.42 14.14
CA LEU A 33 3.40 -0.38 13.04
C LEU A 33 3.12 0.49 11.83
N GLY A 34 3.88 0.32 10.76
CA GLY A 34 3.58 0.91 9.46
C GLY A 34 2.48 0.14 8.74
N VAL A 35 1.43 0.84 8.33
CA VAL A 35 0.38 0.30 7.48
C VAL A 35 0.47 0.96 6.12
N THR A 36 0.80 0.18 5.11
CA THR A 36 0.87 0.66 3.73
C THR A 36 0.09 -0.23 2.79
N GLY A 37 -0.12 0.24 1.59
CA GLY A 37 -0.77 -0.50 0.52
C GLY A 37 -1.04 0.44 -0.63
N LEU A 38 -0.93 -0.08 -1.83
CA LEU A 38 -1.23 0.66 -3.06
C LEU A 38 -2.68 1.15 -3.07
N SER A 39 -2.99 2.04 -3.99
CA SER A 39 -4.33 2.66 -4.07
C SER A 39 -5.46 1.62 -4.03
N GLY A 40 -6.47 1.89 -3.23
CA GLY A 40 -7.62 1.00 -3.11
C GLY A 40 -7.40 -0.26 -2.26
N ALA A 41 -6.21 -0.51 -1.70
CA ALA A 41 -5.91 -1.70 -0.91
C ALA A 41 -6.62 -1.79 0.46
N GLY A 42 -7.40 -0.77 0.87
CA GLY A 42 -8.21 -0.83 2.10
C GLY A 42 -7.46 -0.47 3.38
N LYS A 43 -6.39 0.35 3.32
CA LYS A 43 -5.60 0.79 4.49
C LYS A 43 -6.46 1.39 5.61
N THR A 44 -7.27 2.40 5.26
CA THR A 44 -8.14 3.08 6.22
C THR A 44 -9.09 2.10 6.92
N VAL A 45 -9.69 1.18 6.15
CA VAL A 45 -10.58 0.14 6.68
C VAL A 45 -9.83 -0.82 7.60
N PHE A 46 -8.63 -1.23 7.23
CA PHE A 46 -7.78 -2.11 8.04
C PHE A 46 -7.44 -1.46 9.38
N ILE A 47 -6.94 -0.21 9.38
CA ILE A 47 -6.59 0.51 10.61
C ILE A 47 -7.84 0.69 11.48
N THR A 48 -8.95 1.12 10.89
CA THR A 48 -10.21 1.29 11.62
C THR A 48 -10.66 -0.02 12.28
N ALA A 49 -10.56 -1.15 11.56
CA ALA A 49 -10.98 -2.45 12.08
C ALA A 49 -10.10 -2.91 13.25
N ILE A 50 -8.77 -2.87 13.12
CA ILE A 50 -7.88 -3.31 14.20
C ILE A 50 -8.01 -2.44 15.45
N VAL A 51 -8.14 -1.13 15.28
CA VAL A 51 -8.34 -0.19 16.40
C VAL A 51 -9.68 -0.46 17.08
N HIS A 52 -10.73 -0.65 16.28
CA HIS A 52 -12.07 -0.94 16.79
C HIS A 52 -12.10 -2.24 17.59
N ASP A 53 -11.56 -3.33 17.02
CA ASP A 53 -11.56 -4.64 17.64
C ASP A 53 -10.70 -4.69 18.91
N LEU A 54 -9.59 -3.96 18.96
CA LEU A 54 -8.76 -3.85 20.16
C LEU A 54 -9.47 -3.09 21.29
N ILE A 55 -10.18 -2.00 20.97
CA ILE A 55 -10.86 -1.16 21.97
C ILE A 55 -12.16 -1.83 22.47
N HIS A 56 -12.94 -2.44 21.58
CA HIS A 56 -14.27 -2.94 21.89
C HIS A 56 -14.34 -4.47 22.05
N GLY A 57 -13.19 -5.18 21.98
CA GLY A 57 -13.13 -6.64 22.21
C GLY A 57 -13.72 -7.44 21.04
N GLY A 58 -13.24 -7.24 19.82
CA GLY A 58 -13.67 -7.97 18.62
C GLY A 58 -13.46 -9.48 18.70
N ARG A 59 -14.15 -10.24 17.84
CA ARG A 59 -14.00 -11.70 17.75
C ARG A 59 -12.71 -12.08 17.01
N LEU A 60 -11.61 -12.20 17.74
CA LEU A 60 -10.27 -12.49 17.22
C LEU A 60 -9.71 -13.81 17.76
N PRO A 61 -10.27 -14.97 17.38
CA PRO A 61 -9.97 -16.25 18.02
C PRO A 61 -8.51 -16.72 17.84
N LEU A 62 -7.82 -16.32 16.77
CA LEU A 62 -6.42 -16.64 16.54
C LEU A 62 -5.45 -15.60 17.13
N PHE A 63 -5.95 -14.48 17.65
CA PHE A 63 -5.15 -13.51 18.38
C PHE A 63 -5.09 -13.88 19.85
N GLU A 64 -4.09 -14.69 20.19
CA GLU A 64 -3.94 -15.35 21.51
C GLU A 64 -4.10 -14.40 22.71
N PRO A 65 -3.50 -13.16 22.73
CA PRO A 65 -3.65 -12.28 23.89
C PRO A 65 -5.10 -11.90 24.20
N LEU A 66 -5.93 -11.75 23.16
CA LEU A 66 -7.36 -11.44 23.33
C LEU A 66 -8.17 -12.72 23.58
N ALA A 67 -7.90 -13.78 22.82
CA ALA A 67 -8.61 -15.06 22.95
C ALA A 67 -8.45 -15.69 24.34
N CYS A 68 -7.29 -15.50 24.99
CA CYS A 68 -7.03 -15.95 26.36
C CYS A 68 -7.44 -14.93 27.44
N GLY A 69 -8.11 -13.83 27.08
CA GLY A 69 -8.54 -12.80 28.04
C GLY A 69 -7.39 -12.04 28.71
N ARG A 70 -6.19 -12.02 28.11
CA ARG A 70 -5.02 -11.35 28.67
C ARG A 70 -5.02 -9.84 28.40
N ILE A 71 -5.73 -9.33 27.41
CA ILE A 71 -5.92 -7.91 27.18
C ILE A 71 -7.00 -7.41 28.13
N ALA A 72 -6.59 -6.58 29.10
CA ALA A 72 -7.50 -6.00 30.07
C ALA A 72 -8.24 -4.78 29.48
N ARG A 73 -7.53 -3.97 28.70
CA ARG A 73 -8.07 -2.72 28.14
C ARG A 73 -7.18 -2.25 26.98
N ALA A 74 -7.80 -1.69 25.95
CA ALA A 74 -7.13 -0.86 24.96
C ALA A 74 -7.84 0.49 24.85
N GLN A 75 -7.08 1.57 24.70
CA GLN A 75 -7.62 2.93 24.62
C GLN A 75 -6.76 3.80 23.71
N LEU A 76 -7.42 4.81 23.12
CA LEU A 76 -6.72 5.84 22.36
C LEU A 76 -5.96 6.77 23.29
N GLU A 77 -4.75 7.13 22.88
CA GLU A 77 -3.89 8.06 23.57
C GLU A 77 -3.74 9.38 22.76
N PRO A 78 -3.28 10.47 23.38
CA PRO A 78 -2.94 11.69 22.67
C PRO A 78 -1.94 11.44 21.53
N GLN A 79 -2.02 12.27 20.49
CA GLN A 79 -1.13 12.21 19.34
C GLN A 79 0.35 12.32 19.76
N PRO A 80 1.23 11.42 19.32
CA PRO A 80 2.64 11.42 19.73
C PRO A 80 3.48 12.50 19.06
N ASP A 81 3.08 13.00 17.91
CA ASP A 81 3.79 14.00 17.11
C ASP A 81 2.82 15.06 16.60
N ASP A 82 2.93 16.29 17.09
CA ASP A 82 2.06 17.41 16.69
C ASP A 82 2.26 17.85 15.23
N ALA A 83 3.35 17.41 14.59
CA ALA A 83 3.63 17.70 13.18
C ALA A 83 2.92 16.71 12.21
N VAL A 84 2.41 15.60 12.74
CA VAL A 84 1.76 14.55 11.92
C VAL A 84 0.25 14.56 12.21
N PRO A 85 -0.61 14.66 11.18
CA PRO A 85 -2.05 14.58 11.35
C PRO A 85 -2.48 13.30 12.08
N ARG A 86 -3.46 13.42 12.97
CA ARG A 86 -4.08 12.27 13.62
C ARG A 86 -4.96 11.52 12.63
N PHE A 87 -4.88 10.17 12.65
CA PHE A 87 -5.83 9.34 11.93
C PHE A 87 -7.23 9.47 12.53
N ASP A 88 -8.22 9.85 11.72
CA ASP A 88 -9.60 10.14 12.18
C ASP A 88 -10.42 8.85 12.33
N TYR A 89 -10.03 8.05 13.34
CA TYR A 89 -10.67 6.78 13.65
C TYR A 89 -12.20 6.93 13.85
N GLU A 90 -12.62 7.96 14.58
CA GLU A 90 -14.02 8.16 14.96
C GLU A 90 -14.91 8.41 13.73
N GLN A 91 -14.43 9.22 12.77
CA GLN A 91 -15.13 9.46 11.51
C GLN A 91 -15.21 8.18 10.66
N HIS A 92 -14.11 7.44 10.58
CA HIS A 92 -14.03 6.22 9.79
C HIS A 92 -14.91 5.10 10.37
N ALA A 93 -14.92 4.93 11.69
CA ALA A 93 -15.80 3.99 12.38
C ALA A 93 -17.28 4.34 12.19
N ARG A 94 -17.62 5.64 12.26
CA ARG A 94 -18.98 6.12 11.98
C ARG A 94 -19.40 5.81 10.54
N ALA A 95 -18.52 6.06 9.56
CA ALA A 95 -18.80 5.75 8.16
C ALA A 95 -19.13 4.26 7.96
N LEU A 96 -18.35 3.35 8.57
CA LEU A 96 -18.63 1.91 8.50
C LEU A 96 -19.98 1.55 9.13
N ASN A 97 -20.32 2.13 10.27
CA ASN A 97 -21.61 1.92 10.93
C ASN A 97 -22.79 2.43 10.08
N GLU A 98 -22.58 3.48 9.29
CA GLU A 98 -23.54 4.01 8.32
C GLU A 98 -23.52 3.26 6.97
N ARG A 99 -22.85 2.12 6.91
CA ARG A 99 -22.67 1.31 5.69
C ARG A 99 -22.04 2.07 4.52
N ARG A 100 -21.11 2.98 4.83
CA ARG A 100 -20.30 3.72 3.86
C ARG A 100 -18.83 3.39 4.06
N TRP A 101 -18.11 3.24 2.94
CA TRP A 101 -16.68 3.10 3.01
C TRP A 101 -16.02 4.41 3.43
N PRO A 102 -14.99 4.36 4.31
CA PRO A 102 -14.19 5.53 4.64
C PRO A 102 -13.45 6.09 3.42
N ASP A 103 -13.14 7.37 3.45
CA ASP A 103 -12.33 8.03 2.44
C ASP A 103 -10.90 7.48 2.43
N SER A 104 -10.27 7.56 1.25
CA SER A 104 -8.90 7.10 1.08
C SER A 104 -7.89 8.05 1.74
N THR A 105 -6.85 7.50 2.33
CA THR A 105 -5.69 8.22 2.87
C THR A 105 -4.99 9.04 1.79
N ARG A 106 -4.75 10.33 2.05
CA ARG A 106 -4.10 11.26 1.13
C ARG A 106 -2.76 11.78 1.63
N GLN A 107 -2.47 11.62 2.92
CA GLN A 107 -1.27 12.11 3.61
C GLN A 107 -0.85 11.11 4.69
N VAL A 108 0.32 11.32 5.29
CA VAL A 108 0.71 10.54 6.48
C VAL A 108 -0.22 10.91 7.62
N SER A 109 -0.64 9.91 8.38
CA SER A 109 -1.33 10.12 9.66
C SER A 109 -0.87 9.07 10.68
N GLU A 110 -0.98 9.40 11.95
CA GLU A 110 -0.60 8.52 13.05
C GLU A 110 -1.76 8.38 14.04
N LEU A 111 -1.79 7.24 14.74
CA LEU A 111 -2.71 6.99 15.86
C LEU A 111 -1.98 6.21 16.93
N ARG A 112 -2.11 6.64 18.19
CA ARG A 112 -1.54 5.96 19.35
C ARG A 112 -2.59 5.24 20.16
N LEU A 113 -2.32 3.97 20.49
CA LEU A 113 -3.08 3.19 21.44
C LEU A 113 -2.19 2.77 22.61
N SER A 114 -2.82 2.68 23.79
CA SER A 114 -2.27 2.02 24.97
C SER A 114 -3.03 0.70 25.17
N ILE A 115 -2.33 -0.41 25.32
CA ILE A 115 -2.87 -1.76 25.50
C ILE A 115 -2.37 -2.30 26.83
N ASP A 116 -3.26 -2.36 27.83
CA ASP A 116 -2.98 -2.95 29.12
C ASP A 116 -3.26 -4.46 29.05
N TYR A 117 -2.25 -5.26 29.39
CA TYR A 117 -2.33 -6.70 29.26
C TYR A 117 -1.58 -7.43 30.37
N GLN A 118 -1.97 -8.68 30.61
CA GLN A 118 -1.24 -9.61 31.45
C GLN A 118 -0.30 -10.45 30.59
N SER A 119 0.99 -10.41 30.89
CA SER A 119 1.96 -11.27 30.20
C SER A 119 1.71 -12.74 30.50
N ALA A 120 2.25 -13.66 29.67
CA ALA A 120 2.17 -15.10 29.90
C ALA A 120 2.74 -15.53 31.27
N ARG A 121 3.59 -14.69 31.89
CA ARG A 121 4.15 -14.90 33.25
C ARG A 121 3.29 -14.29 34.36
N GLY A 122 2.10 -13.75 34.04
CA GLY A 122 1.16 -13.18 34.99
C GLY A 122 1.43 -11.73 35.42
N SER A 123 2.45 -11.05 34.88
CA SER A 123 2.73 -9.64 35.20
C SER A 123 1.87 -8.70 34.36
N ASN A 124 1.30 -7.67 34.99
CA ASN A 124 0.58 -6.61 34.29
C ASN A 124 1.58 -5.68 33.59
N ARG A 125 1.31 -5.38 32.33
CA ARG A 125 2.14 -4.55 31.46
C ARG A 125 1.28 -3.68 30.56
N THR A 126 1.89 -2.63 30.03
CA THR A 126 1.28 -1.77 29.01
C THR A 126 2.17 -1.76 27.78
N LEU A 127 1.58 -2.00 26.61
CA LEU A 127 2.21 -1.79 25.30
C LEU A 127 1.65 -0.52 24.68
N THR A 128 2.51 0.40 24.28
CA THR A 128 2.12 1.52 23.40
C THR A 128 2.25 1.09 21.95
N LEU A 129 1.16 1.21 21.18
CA LEU A 129 1.11 0.90 19.75
C LEU A 129 0.91 2.20 18.97
N ASP A 130 1.91 2.60 18.18
CA ASP A 130 1.82 3.69 17.23
C ASP A 130 1.54 3.12 15.84
N ILE A 131 0.38 3.43 15.27
CA ILE A 131 0.01 3.04 13.91
C ILE A 131 0.30 4.21 13.00
N VAL A 132 1.15 3.99 11.99
CA VAL A 132 1.53 5.00 10.99
C VAL A 132 0.91 4.62 9.66
N ASP A 133 -0.06 5.43 9.20
CA ASP A 133 -0.71 5.29 7.90
C ASP A 133 -0.07 6.21 6.87
N TYR A 134 0.30 5.68 5.71
CA TYR A 134 0.83 6.47 4.62
C TYR A 134 0.46 5.89 3.24
N PRO A 135 0.34 6.73 2.20
CA PRO A 135 0.08 6.26 0.85
C PRO A 135 1.17 5.29 0.37
N GLY A 136 0.77 4.12 -0.10
CA GLY A 136 1.72 3.10 -0.55
C GLY A 136 2.50 3.51 -1.80
N GLU A 137 1.94 4.40 -2.60
CA GLU A 137 2.57 4.99 -3.77
C GLU A 137 3.87 5.71 -3.41
N TRP A 138 3.99 6.25 -2.19
CA TRP A 138 5.20 6.93 -1.73
C TRP A 138 6.38 5.98 -1.56
N LEU A 139 6.13 4.68 -1.37
CA LEU A 139 7.20 3.69 -1.35
C LEU A 139 7.86 3.50 -2.73
N LEU A 140 7.14 3.77 -3.82
CA LEU A 140 7.69 3.73 -5.18
C LEU A 140 8.74 4.83 -5.42
N ASP A 141 8.78 5.85 -4.55
CA ASP A 141 9.76 6.93 -4.65
C ASP A 141 11.08 6.61 -3.95
N LEU A 142 11.08 5.68 -2.98
CA LEU A 142 12.28 5.36 -2.22
C LEU A 142 13.47 4.90 -3.10
N PRO A 143 13.30 4.08 -4.15
CA PRO A 143 14.38 3.71 -5.06
C PRO A 143 14.99 4.91 -5.81
N LEU A 144 14.22 5.99 -5.99
CA LEU A 144 14.71 7.20 -6.67
C LEU A 144 15.88 7.84 -5.92
N LEU A 145 15.99 7.62 -4.59
CA LEU A 145 17.12 8.14 -3.79
C LEU A 145 18.50 7.72 -4.32
N THR A 146 18.58 6.55 -4.97
CA THR A 146 19.81 5.99 -5.53
C THR A 146 19.85 6.00 -7.06
N THR A 147 18.77 6.47 -7.72
CA THR A 147 18.64 6.49 -9.18
C THR A 147 19.01 7.86 -9.72
N THR A 148 19.76 7.93 -10.80
CA THR A 148 20.04 9.18 -11.51
C THR A 148 18.82 9.64 -12.33
N TYR A 149 18.75 10.95 -12.64
CA TYR A 149 17.69 11.45 -13.51
C TYR A 149 17.73 10.80 -14.90
N ALA A 150 18.93 10.56 -15.45
CA ALA A 150 19.13 9.90 -16.74
C ALA A 150 18.56 8.47 -16.74
N ASP A 151 18.92 7.66 -15.72
CA ASP A 151 18.45 6.27 -15.62
C ASP A 151 16.94 6.21 -15.40
N TRP A 152 16.40 7.06 -14.51
CA TRP A 152 14.95 7.15 -14.28
C TRP A 152 14.20 7.56 -15.54
N SER A 153 14.71 8.56 -16.28
CA SER A 153 14.10 9.01 -17.54
C SER A 153 14.09 7.90 -18.58
N ALA A 154 15.22 7.21 -18.77
CA ALA A 154 15.32 6.11 -19.72
C ALA A 154 14.35 4.95 -19.38
N GLN A 155 14.31 4.53 -18.11
CA GLN A 155 13.41 3.48 -17.64
C GLN A 155 11.94 3.86 -17.81
N THR A 156 11.57 5.10 -17.46
CA THR A 156 10.17 5.59 -17.55
C THR A 156 9.72 5.70 -19.01
N LEU A 157 10.56 6.19 -19.89
CA LEU A 157 10.28 6.28 -21.33
C LEU A 157 10.13 4.88 -21.94
N ALA A 158 11.02 3.94 -21.62
CA ALA A 158 10.95 2.55 -22.09
C ALA A 158 9.65 1.87 -21.62
N LEU A 159 9.28 2.04 -20.35
CA LEU A 159 8.05 1.50 -19.79
C LEU A 159 6.80 2.09 -20.44
N SER A 160 6.78 3.41 -20.65
CA SER A 160 5.64 4.11 -21.27
C SER A 160 5.45 3.80 -22.75
N ALA A 161 6.48 3.26 -23.42
CA ALA A 161 6.40 2.83 -24.82
C ALA A 161 5.71 1.48 -25.01
N GLN A 162 5.52 0.69 -23.94
CA GLN A 162 4.86 -0.61 -23.98
C GLN A 162 3.33 -0.49 -23.96
N GLN A 163 2.62 -1.44 -24.58
CA GLN A 163 1.16 -1.51 -24.45
C GLN A 163 0.75 -2.03 -23.05
N PRO A 164 -0.35 -1.52 -22.49
CA PRO A 164 -1.26 -0.48 -22.98
C PRO A 164 -0.81 0.97 -22.63
N ARG A 165 0.28 1.15 -21.89
CA ARG A 165 0.81 2.45 -21.43
C ARG A 165 1.05 3.43 -22.59
N ARG A 166 1.50 2.93 -23.76
CA ARG A 166 1.75 3.75 -24.94
C ARG A 166 0.53 4.56 -25.38
N LYS A 167 -0.66 3.95 -25.31
CA LYS A 167 -1.91 4.66 -25.66
C LYS A 167 -2.22 5.76 -24.66
N LEU A 168 -2.00 5.51 -23.37
CA LEU A 168 -2.25 6.46 -22.28
C LEU A 168 -1.23 7.60 -22.28
N ALA A 169 0.00 7.33 -22.71
CA ALA A 169 1.10 8.28 -22.79
C ALA A 169 1.07 9.16 -24.05
N ALA A 170 0.14 8.96 -24.97
CA ALA A 170 0.16 9.58 -26.31
C ALA A 170 0.27 11.10 -26.27
N ALA A 171 -0.51 11.79 -25.44
CA ALA A 171 -0.47 13.24 -25.33
C ALA A 171 0.87 13.74 -24.75
N TRP A 172 1.38 13.05 -23.73
CA TRP A 172 2.68 13.34 -23.13
C TRP A 172 3.82 13.09 -24.13
N HIS A 173 3.85 11.96 -24.83
CA HIS A 173 4.86 11.64 -25.85
C HIS A 173 4.83 12.64 -27.03
N ALA A 174 3.64 13.06 -27.46
CA ALA A 174 3.52 14.09 -28.50
C ALA A 174 4.16 15.41 -28.07
N HIS A 175 3.95 15.83 -26.82
CA HIS A 175 4.60 17.02 -26.28
C HIS A 175 6.13 16.82 -26.15
N LEU A 176 6.59 15.68 -25.63
CA LEU A 176 8.02 15.40 -25.53
C LEU A 176 8.74 15.48 -26.89
N ALA A 177 8.09 15.07 -27.97
CA ALA A 177 8.65 15.15 -29.32
C ALA A 177 8.89 16.59 -29.81
N THR A 178 8.23 17.59 -29.21
CA THR A 178 8.44 19.03 -29.51
C THR A 178 9.56 19.66 -28.67
N LEU A 179 9.96 19.01 -27.57
CA LEU A 179 10.95 19.53 -26.64
C LEU A 179 12.38 19.25 -27.14
N ARG A 180 13.24 20.20 -26.86
CA ARG A 180 14.69 20.08 -27.12
C ARG A 180 15.41 20.10 -25.76
N PRO A 181 15.96 18.95 -25.31
CA PRO A 181 16.63 18.84 -24.01
C PRO A 181 17.79 19.78 -23.82
N ASP A 182 18.48 20.14 -24.92
CA ASP A 182 19.60 21.07 -24.98
C ASP A 182 19.20 22.55 -25.08
N ALA A 183 17.91 22.85 -25.34
CA ALA A 183 17.40 24.22 -25.38
C ALA A 183 17.54 24.92 -24.01
N PRO A 184 17.56 26.28 -23.97
CA PRO A 184 17.54 27.00 -22.70
C PRO A 184 16.38 26.54 -21.78
N GLU A 185 16.62 26.60 -20.47
CA GLU A 185 15.58 26.29 -19.47
C GLU A 185 14.33 27.16 -19.69
N ASN A 186 13.15 26.51 -19.64
CA ASN A 186 11.86 27.17 -19.88
C ASN A 186 10.83 26.62 -18.86
N GLU A 187 10.32 27.51 -18.02
CA GLU A 187 9.37 27.18 -16.98
C GLU A 187 8.05 26.62 -17.53
N GLN A 188 7.53 27.22 -18.61
CA GLN A 188 6.23 26.81 -19.18
C GLN A 188 6.30 25.41 -19.82
N GLU A 189 7.42 25.10 -20.47
CA GLU A 189 7.66 23.77 -21.02
C GLU A 189 7.77 22.73 -19.89
N ALA A 190 8.46 23.05 -18.79
CA ALA A 190 8.60 22.17 -17.65
C ALA A 190 7.25 21.91 -16.95
N LEU A 191 6.44 22.94 -16.71
CA LEU A 191 5.10 22.83 -16.14
C LEU A 191 4.18 21.99 -17.05
N THR A 192 4.21 22.21 -18.35
CA THR A 192 3.39 21.46 -19.31
C THR A 192 3.80 20.01 -19.36
N ALA A 193 5.10 19.71 -19.43
CA ALA A 193 5.62 18.36 -19.44
C ALA A 193 5.25 17.59 -18.14
N ALA A 194 5.43 18.22 -16.97
CA ALA A 194 5.09 17.63 -15.67
C ALA A 194 3.58 17.37 -15.54
N ARG A 195 2.73 18.30 -15.98
CA ARG A 195 1.27 18.12 -15.99
C ARG A 195 0.85 16.94 -16.85
N LEU A 196 1.31 16.88 -18.11
CA LEU A 196 0.96 15.79 -19.03
C LEU A 196 1.49 14.44 -18.53
N PHE A 197 2.68 14.41 -17.93
CA PHE A 197 3.22 13.21 -17.30
C PHE A 197 2.37 12.77 -16.11
N THR A 198 1.93 13.69 -15.26
CA THR A 198 1.03 13.38 -14.14
C THR A 198 -0.32 12.87 -14.62
N GLU A 199 -0.88 13.44 -15.69
CA GLU A 199 -2.12 12.97 -16.33
C GLU A 199 -1.97 11.53 -16.86
N TYR A 200 -0.83 11.22 -17.47
CA TYR A 200 -0.50 9.86 -17.90
C TYR A 200 -0.46 8.89 -16.71
N LEU A 201 0.21 9.25 -15.61
CA LEU A 201 0.25 8.41 -14.40
C LEU A 201 -1.14 8.19 -13.82
N ARG A 202 -2.00 9.22 -13.78
CA ARG A 202 -3.39 9.12 -13.33
C ARG A 202 -4.21 8.18 -14.23
N ALA A 203 -4.04 8.29 -15.55
CA ALA A 203 -4.72 7.41 -16.50
C ALA A 203 -4.29 5.95 -16.34
N CYS A 204 -3.01 5.68 -16.03
CA CYS A 204 -2.54 4.34 -15.73
C CYS A 204 -3.14 3.78 -14.43
N ARG A 205 -3.37 4.63 -13.42
CA ARG A 205 -3.96 4.24 -12.13
C ARG A 205 -5.47 3.97 -12.21
N ASP A 206 -6.15 4.44 -13.25
CA ASP A 206 -7.59 4.21 -13.41
C ASP A 206 -7.94 2.73 -13.24
N THR A 207 -9.10 2.46 -12.62
CA THR A 207 -9.57 1.10 -12.29
C THR A 207 -9.61 0.16 -13.49
N ARG A 208 -9.81 0.69 -14.69
CA ARG A 208 -9.79 -0.06 -15.95
C ARG A 208 -8.44 -0.69 -16.26
N TYR A 209 -7.35 -0.02 -15.84
CA TYR A 209 -5.98 -0.48 -16.08
C TYR A 209 -5.31 -1.00 -14.81
N ALA A 210 -5.71 -0.48 -13.66
CA ALA A 210 -5.26 -0.84 -12.31
C ALA A 210 -3.74 -0.97 -12.17
N MET A 211 -2.98 -0.13 -12.88
CA MET A 211 -1.53 -0.18 -12.83
C MET A 211 -1.00 0.39 -11.52
N SER A 212 0.04 -0.23 -11.01
CA SER A 212 0.62 0.02 -9.70
C SER A 212 2.04 0.58 -9.74
N LEU A 213 2.84 0.25 -10.76
CA LEU A 213 4.21 0.74 -10.92
C LEU A 213 4.22 2.14 -11.58
N LEU A 214 4.05 3.18 -10.76
CA LEU A 214 3.83 4.57 -11.20
C LEU A 214 4.76 5.58 -10.47
N PRO A 215 6.10 5.41 -10.48
CA PRO A 215 6.99 6.41 -9.90
C PRO A 215 7.10 7.66 -10.80
N PRO A 216 7.13 8.89 -10.22
CA PRO A 216 7.06 9.21 -8.79
C PRO A 216 5.64 9.13 -8.22
N GLY A 217 5.50 8.36 -7.15
CA GLY A 217 4.18 8.12 -6.53
C GLY A 217 3.55 9.37 -5.91
N ARG A 218 4.37 10.29 -5.40
CA ARG A 218 3.93 11.59 -4.88
C ARG A 218 3.30 12.49 -5.95
N PHE A 219 3.55 12.29 -7.23
CA PHE A 219 2.84 13.02 -8.31
C PHE A 219 1.35 12.71 -8.33
N LEU A 220 0.98 11.52 -7.89
CA LEU A 220 -0.43 11.11 -7.76
C LEU A 220 -1.07 11.61 -6.47
N MET A 221 -0.27 11.81 -5.43
CA MET A 221 -0.70 12.23 -4.09
C MET A 221 0.33 13.19 -3.48
N PRO A 222 0.39 14.46 -3.93
CA PRO A 222 1.41 15.43 -3.52
C PRO A 222 1.28 15.85 -2.05
N GLY A 223 0.09 15.74 -1.43
CA GLY A 223 -0.15 16.18 -0.06
C GLY A 223 0.09 17.69 0.09
N ASP A 224 0.70 18.08 1.20
CA ASP A 224 0.95 19.49 1.55
C ASP A 224 1.94 20.21 0.62
N LEU A 225 2.62 19.46 -0.26
CA LEU A 225 3.61 19.99 -1.19
C LEU A 225 3.05 20.27 -2.59
N GLU A 226 1.73 20.21 -2.75
CA GLU A 226 1.07 20.54 -4.03
C GLU A 226 1.45 21.95 -4.49
N GLY A 227 1.83 22.08 -5.76
CA GLY A 227 2.29 23.36 -6.34
C GLY A 227 3.78 23.69 -6.11
N SER A 228 4.53 22.89 -5.37
CA SER A 228 5.97 23.06 -5.22
C SER A 228 6.70 22.86 -6.56
N PRO A 229 7.71 23.70 -6.90
CA PRO A 229 8.55 23.49 -8.08
C PRO A 229 9.25 22.12 -8.13
N ALA A 230 9.44 21.46 -6.98
CA ALA A 230 10.00 20.12 -6.90
C ALA A 230 9.14 19.05 -7.61
N PHE A 231 7.87 19.33 -7.93
CA PHE A 231 6.99 18.44 -8.71
C PHE A 231 6.92 18.83 -10.19
N THR A 232 7.68 19.81 -10.65
CA THR A 232 7.61 20.32 -12.03
C THR A 232 8.74 19.78 -12.89
N PHE A 233 8.86 18.45 -12.97
CA PHE A 233 9.77 17.74 -13.85
C PHE A 233 9.07 16.55 -14.54
N ALA A 234 9.63 16.11 -15.65
CA ALA A 234 9.19 14.93 -16.38
C ALA A 234 10.41 14.25 -17.02
N PRO A 235 10.31 12.95 -17.39
CA PRO A 235 11.40 12.26 -18.07
C PRO A 235 11.71 12.92 -19.43
N LEU A 236 12.99 13.13 -19.73
CA LEU A 236 13.48 13.56 -21.04
C LEU A 236 14.53 12.58 -21.57
N ALA A 237 14.52 12.32 -22.86
CA ALA A 237 15.59 11.57 -23.53
C ALA A 237 16.74 12.49 -23.86
N LEU A 238 17.99 12.10 -23.57
CA LEU A 238 19.16 12.76 -24.10
C LEU A 238 19.27 12.44 -25.60
N THR A 239 19.40 13.46 -26.41
CA THR A 239 19.54 13.36 -27.87
C THR A 239 20.99 13.18 -28.31
N GLN A 240 21.95 13.52 -27.46
CA GLN A 240 23.39 13.42 -27.73
C GLN A 240 24.14 12.82 -26.53
N PRO A 241 25.20 12.04 -26.77
CA PRO A 241 26.08 11.56 -25.70
C PRO A 241 26.92 12.73 -25.15
N GLY A 242 26.89 12.91 -23.83
CA GLY A 242 27.69 13.91 -23.12
C GLY A 242 26.90 14.65 -22.05
N PRO A 243 27.57 15.40 -21.17
CA PRO A 243 26.90 16.16 -20.13
C PRO A 243 26.10 17.31 -20.77
N PRO A 244 24.83 17.49 -20.39
CA PRO A 244 23.99 18.57 -20.92
C PRO A 244 24.53 19.97 -20.51
N ALA A 245 24.22 20.99 -21.31
CA ALA A 245 24.59 22.37 -20.97
C ALA A 245 23.96 22.79 -19.64
N ARG A 246 24.71 23.55 -18.81
CA ARG A 246 24.33 23.92 -17.43
C ARG A 246 22.98 24.64 -17.27
N ARG A 247 22.48 25.31 -18.31
CA ARG A 247 21.20 26.03 -18.33
C ARG A 247 20.26 25.48 -19.39
N SER A 248 20.33 24.19 -19.66
CA SER A 248 19.41 23.51 -20.57
C SER A 248 18.14 23.08 -19.86
N LEU A 249 17.09 22.79 -20.62
CA LEU A 249 15.86 22.21 -20.12
C LEU A 249 16.11 20.89 -19.39
N TRP A 250 17.01 20.04 -19.91
CA TRP A 250 17.47 18.84 -19.23
C TRP A 250 18.04 19.13 -17.84
N ALA A 251 19.00 20.04 -17.74
CA ALA A 251 19.64 20.37 -16.46
C ALA A 251 18.63 20.96 -15.45
N MET A 252 17.61 21.67 -15.93
CA MET A 252 16.50 22.15 -15.10
C MET A 252 15.67 20.99 -14.55
N MET A 253 15.30 20.00 -15.39
CA MET A 253 14.53 18.83 -14.97
C MET A 253 15.34 17.98 -13.99
N GLU A 254 16.62 17.71 -14.28
CA GLU A 254 17.54 16.99 -13.38
C GLU A 254 17.64 17.67 -12.01
N ARG A 255 17.85 18.98 -11.97
CA ARG A 255 17.89 19.75 -10.73
C ARG A 255 16.60 19.62 -9.91
N ARG A 256 15.43 19.61 -10.56
CA ARG A 256 14.12 19.44 -9.91
C ARG A 256 13.92 18.00 -9.41
N PHE A 257 14.35 17.02 -10.17
CA PHE A 257 14.38 15.63 -9.73
C PHE A 257 15.24 15.45 -8.49
N GLU A 258 16.44 16.05 -8.44
CA GLU A 258 17.30 15.99 -7.25
C GLU A 258 16.71 16.79 -6.07
N ALA A 259 16.04 17.93 -6.35
CA ALA A 259 15.29 18.66 -5.33
C ALA A 259 14.13 17.81 -4.78
N TYR A 260 13.38 17.11 -5.63
CA TYR A 260 12.33 16.18 -5.23
C TYR A 260 12.85 15.09 -4.28
N LYS A 261 13.98 14.46 -4.62
CA LYS A 261 14.63 13.47 -3.75
C LYS A 261 14.99 14.04 -2.38
N THR A 262 15.47 15.29 -2.35
CA THR A 262 15.97 15.93 -1.14
C THR A 262 14.86 16.48 -0.26
N VAL A 263 13.85 17.11 -0.86
CA VAL A 263 12.80 17.85 -0.14
C VAL A 263 11.59 16.96 0.15
N VAL A 264 11.33 15.96 -0.71
CA VAL A 264 10.11 15.13 -0.64
C VAL A 264 10.43 13.72 -0.15
N VAL A 265 11.32 13.00 -0.84
CA VAL A 265 11.52 11.56 -0.60
C VAL A 265 12.35 11.30 0.67
N ARG A 266 13.45 12.02 0.82
CA ARG A 266 14.38 11.80 1.96
C ARG A 266 13.77 12.11 3.33
N PRO A 267 12.97 13.20 3.52
CA PRO A 267 12.28 13.44 4.78
C PRO A 267 11.28 12.33 5.11
N PHE A 268 10.46 11.87 4.16
CA PHE A 268 9.54 10.76 4.36
C PHE A 268 10.27 9.48 4.82
N PHE A 269 11.37 9.14 4.14
CA PHE A 269 12.17 7.97 4.54
C PHE A 269 12.68 8.09 5.98
N ARG A 270 13.30 9.23 6.32
CA ARG A 270 13.95 9.46 7.61
C ARG A 270 12.95 9.56 8.77
N ASP A 271 11.87 10.30 8.56
CA ASP A 271 11.00 10.72 9.67
C ASP A 271 9.87 9.70 9.94
N HIS A 272 9.50 8.92 8.92
CA HIS A 272 8.43 7.92 9.04
C HIS A 272 8.92 6.49 8.79
N PHE A 273 9.37 6.17 7.57
CA PHE A 273 9.64 4.80 7.16
C PHE A 273 10.78 4.14 7.95
N ALA A 274 11.90 4.84 8.16
CA ALA A 274 13.06 4.31 8.87
C ALA A 274 12.83 4.09 10.37
N ARG A 275 11.72 4.59 10.93
CA ARG A 275 11.38 4.51 12.36
C ARG A 275 10.39 3.36 12.66
N LEU A 276 10.01 2.57 11.69
CA LEU A 276 9.06 1.47 11.87
C LEU A 276 9.75 0.23 12.45
N ASP A 277 9.07 -0.42 13.41
CA ASP A 277 9.46 -1.71 13.95
C ASP A 277 8.84 -2.84 13.15
N ARG A 278 7.59 -2.66 12.69
CA ARG A 278 6.81 -3.65 11.94
C ARG A 278 6.08 -3.01 10.78
N GLN A 279 5.83 -3.82 9.77
CA GLN A 279 5.21 -3.36 8.53
C GLN A 279 4.14 -4.35 8.07
N ILE A 280 2.97 -3.83 7.70
CA ILE A 280 2.03 -4.54 6.85
C ILE A 280 1.93 -3.84 5.48
N VAL A 281 1.94 -4.65 4.42
CA VAL A 281 1.75 -4.21 3.03
C VAL A 281 0.44 -4.80 2.53
N LEU A 282 -0.58 -3.97 2.38
CA LEU A 282 -1.90 -4.34 1.88
C LEU A 282 -1.93 -4.28 0.35
N ILE A 283 -2.46 -5.32 -0.28
CA ILE A 283 -2.42 -5.49 -1.73
C ILE A 283 -3.79 -5.91 -2.24
N ASP A 284 -4.37 -5.11 -3.12
CA ASP A 284 -5.61 -5.44 -3.82
C ASP A 284 -5.30 -6.28 -5.07
N THR A 285 -5.01 -7.56 -4.83
CA THR A 285 -4.69 -8.52 -5.90
C THR A 285 -5.90 -8.76 -6.81
N LEU A 286 -7.12 -8.72 -6.27
CA LEU A 286 -8.34 -9.02 -7.02
C LEU A 286 -8.66 -7.94 -8.05
N SER A 287 -8.41 -6.67 -7.76
CA SER A 287 -8.54 -5.59 -8.75
C SER A 287 -7.56 -5.76 -9.91
N ALA A 288 -6.34 -6.23 -9.65
CA ALA A 288 -5.38 -6.54 -10.70
C ALA A 288 -5.84 -7.73 -11.57
N PHE A 289 -6.47 -8.75 -10.99
CA PHE A 289 -7.09 -9.83 -11.74
C PHE A 289 -8.21 -9.33 -12.66
N ASN A 290 -9.12 -8.47 -12.16
CA ASN A 290 -10.19 -7.89 -12.97
C ASN A 290 -9.64 -7.09 -14.18
N ALA A 291 -8.49 -6.41 -14.00
CA ALA A 291 -7.86 -5.61 -15.04
C ALA A 291 -6.99 -6.43 -16.01
N GLY A 292 -6.71 -7.70 -15.67
CA GLY A 292 -6.04 -8.67 -16.55
C GLY A 292 -4.52 -8.80 -16.36
N PRO A 293 -3.86 -9.58 -17.25
CA PRO A 293 -2.46 -10.00 -17.04
C PRO A 293 -1.45 -8.87 -16.98
N THR A 294 -1.66 -7.81 -17.75
CA THR A 294 -0.77 -6.65 -17.73
C THR A 294 -0.77 -5.96 -16.36
N ALA A 295 -1.94 -5.84 -15.72
CA ALA A 295 -2.03 -5.28 -14.38
C ALA A 295 -1.37 -6.17 -13.31
N LEU A 296 -1.46 -7.49 -13.46
CA LEU A 296 -0.78 -8.44 -12.56
C LEU A 296 0.74 -8.34 -12.68
N THR A 297 1.28 -8.31 -13.91
CA THR A 297 2.72 -8.13 -14.13
C THR A 297 3.20 -6.77 -13.62
N ASP A 298 2.41 -5.72 -13.81
CA ASP A 298 2.70 -4.38 -13.32
C ASP A 298 2.69 -4.32 -11.78
N LEU A 299 1.73 -5.00 -11.14
CA LEU A 299 1.67 -5.14 -9.68
C LEU A 299 2.89 -5.91 -9.14
N GLU A 300 3.30 -7.00 -9.79
CA GLU A 300 4.52 -7.74 -9.42
C GLU A 300 5.76 -6.82 -9.48
N GLY A 301 5.89 -6.02 -10.55
CA GLY A 301 6.97 -5.04 -10.69
C GLY A 301 6.93 -3.94 -9.61
N ALA A 302 5.74 -3.45 -9.26
CA ALA A 302 5.57 -2.47 -8.18
C ALA A 302 5.96 -3.06 -6.82
N LEU A 303 5.54 -4.29 -6.53
CA LEU A 303 5.92 -5.00 -5.31
C LEU A 303 7.42 -5.24 -5.24
N ALA A 304 8.05 -5.71 -6.33
CA ALA A 304 9.50 -5.89 -6.39
C ALA A 304 10.26 -4.58 -6.11
N THR A 305 9.75 -3.46 -6.63
CA THR A 305 10.29 -2.10 -6.42
C THR A 305 10.16 -1.66 -4.96
N ILE A 306 8.98 -1.77 -4.38
CA ILE A 306 8.73 -1.46 -2.96
C ILE A 306 9.63 -2.31 -2.06
N LEU A 307 9.72 -3.59 -2.36
CA LEU A 307 10.47 -4.54 -1.54
C LEU A 307 11.98 -4.37 -1.65
N ALA A 308 12.47 -3.79 -2.74
CA ALA A 308 13.87 -3.37 -2.84
C ALA A 308 14.25 -2.30 -1.80
N CYS A 309 13.27 -1.55 -1.29
CA CYS A 309 13.49 -0.53 -0.25
C CYS A 309 13.76 -1.12 1.14
N PHE A 310 13.32 -2.36 1.39
CA PHE A 310 13.59 -3.07 2.63
C PHE A 310 15.00 -3.70 2.68
N ARG A 311 15.85 -3.46 1.66
CA ARG A 311 17.22 -3.97 1.63
C ARG A 311 18.09 -3.30 2.69
N PRO A 312 18.95 -4.05 3.40
CA PRO A 312 20.10 -3.51 4.08
C PRO A 312 21.10 -3.02 3.00
N GLY A 313 20.96 -1.77 2.57
CA GLY A 313 21.87 -1.17 1.60
C GLY A 313 23.24 -0.89 2.23
N ARG A 314 24.28 -0.78 1.39
CA ARG A 314 25.64 -0.31 1.70
C ARG A 314 25.60 1.12 2.26
N TRP A 315 25.33 1.26 3.56
CA TRP A 315 25.46 2.51 4.29
C TRP A 315 26.63 2.37 5.25
N THR A 316 27.31 3.46 5.54
CA THR A 316 28.53 3.49 6.36
C THR A 316 28.34 2.87 7.75
N LEU A 317 29.41 2.34 8.34
CA LEU A 317 29.43 1.67 9.65
C LEU A 317 28.76 2.50 10.80
N ALA A 318 28.77 3.83 10.71
CA ALA A 318 28.10 4.70 11.67
C ALA A 318 26.55 4.63 11.61
N SER A 319 25.95 4.37 10.43
CA SER A 319 24.49 4.23 10.29
C SER A 319 23.96 2.86 10.70
N ALA A 320 24.82 1.85 10.80
CA ALA A 320 24.45 0.49 11.19
C ALA A 320 24.07 0.36 12.67
N LEU A 321 24.59 1.25 13.54
CA LEU A 321 24.31 1.25 14.99
C LEU A 321 22.97 1.95 15.36
N LEU A 322 22.40 2.76 14.47
CA LEU A 322 21.19 3.57 14.73
C LEU A 322 19.95 3.10 13.95
N ARG A 323 19.96 1.89 13.38
CA ARG A 323 18.83 1.40 12.57
C ARG A 323 17.73 0.83 13.43
N PRO A 324 16.49 1.36 13.33
CA PRO A 324 15.29 0.57 13.56
C PRO A 324 15.23 -0.53 12.49
N ARG A 325 15.25 -1.76 12.94
CA ARG A 325 15.17 -2.94 12.07
C ARG A 325 13.72 -3.38 12.08
N ILE A 326 13.04 -3.25 10.94
CA ILE A 326 11.73 -3.88 10.79
C ILE A 326 11.93 -5.38 11.01
N ASP A 327 11.41 -5.89 12.13
CA ASP A 327 11.57 -7.28 12.55
C ASP A 327 10.50 -8.20 11.95
N ARG A 328 9.32 -7.64 11.58
CA ARG A 328 8.23 -8.38 10.96
C ARG A 328 7.60 -7.62 9.79
N ILE A 329 7.42 -8.32 8.68
CA ILE A 329 6.77 -7.81 7.47
C ILE A 329 5.64 -8.76 7.10
N LEU A 330 4.41 -8.27 7.03
CA LEU A 330 3.24 -9.03 6.59
C LEU A 330 2.76 -8.53 5.22
N PHE A 331 2.69 -9.42 4.24
CA PHE A 331 2.03 -9.16 2.96
C PHE A 331 0.60 -9.66 3.04
N ALA A 332 -0.36 -8.79 2.76
CA ALA A 332 -1.76 -9.14 2.89
C ALA A 332 -2.53 -8.90 1.58
N ALA A 333 -3.00 -9.98 0.95
CA ALA A 333 -4.01 -9.89 -0.09
C ALA A 333 -5.34 -9.50 0.57
N THR A 334 -5.85 -8.32 0.23
CA THR A 334 -7.04 -7.75 0.86
C THR A 334 -8.31 -8.08 0.10
N LYS A 335 -9.47 -7.76 0.70
CA LYS A 335 -10.81 -7.92 0.12
C LYS A 335 -11.14 -9.38 -0.22
N CYS A 336 -10.62 -10.34 0.55
CA CYS A 336 -10.87 -11.76 0.32
C CYS A 336 -12.31 -12.17 0.54
N ASP A 337 -13.14 -11.30 1.11
CA ASP A 337 -14.59 -11.42 1.16
C ASP A 337 -15.28 -11.35 -0.21
N GLN A 338 -14.58 -10.89 -1.25
CA GLN A 338 -15.02 -10.96 -2.65
C GLN A 338 -14.83 -12.36 -3.26
N LEU A 339 -14.24 -13.29 -2.51
CA LEU A 339 -14.04 -14.69 -2.87
C LEU A 339 -14.86 -15.61 -1.96
N HIS A 340 -15.24 -16.76 -2.49
CA HIS A 340 -15.62 -17.88 -1.63
C HIS A 340 -14.39 -18.42 -0.90
N ARG A 341 -14.54 -19.01 0.30
CA ARG A 341 -13.45 -19.53 1.14
C ARG A 341 -12.49 -20.47 0.41
N SER A 342 -12.96 -21.22 -0.60
CA SER A 342 -12.13 -22.10 -1.41
C SER A 342 -11.06 -21.36 -2.22
N GLY A 343 -11.22 -20.04 -2.43
CA GLY A 343 -10.26 -19.18 -3.14
C GLY A 343 -9.24 -18.49 -2.24
N HIS A 344 -9.43 -18.46 -0.89
CA HIS A 344 -8.57 -17.69 0.01
C HIS A 344 -7.13 -18.19 0.01
N ASP A 345 -6.91 -19.50 0.06
CA ASP A 345 -5.55 -20.06 0.07
C ASP A 345 -4.88 -19.91 -1.31
N ARG A 346 -5.68 -19.91 -2.40
CA ARG A 346 -5.17 -19.68 -3.75
C ARG A 346 -4.66 -18.25 -3.93
N VAL A 347 -5.40 -17.23 -3.48
CA VAL A 347 -4.93 -15.83 -3.58
C VAL A 347 -3.73 -15.58 -2.66
N GLU A 348 -3.66 -16.24 -1.50
CA GLU A 348 -2.50 -16.22 -0.61
C GLU A 348 -1.26 -16.80 -1.30
N ALA A 349 -1.40 -17.96 -1.97
CA ALA A 349 -0.32 -18.59 -2.73
C ALA A 349 0.13 -17.75 -3.93
N ILE A 350 -0.79 -17.09 -4.62
CA ILE A 350 -0.47 -16.16 -5.73
C ILE A 350 0.33 -14.96 -5.20
N LEU A 351 -0.10 -14.34 -4.10
CA LEU A 351 0.63 -13.24 -3.49
C LEU A 351 2.01 -13.67 -3.01
N ALA A 352 2.12 -14.85 -2.39
CA ALA A 352 3.40 -15.43 -1.98
C ALA A 352 4.35 -15.64 -3.19
N ARG A 353 3.80 -16.04 -4.34
CA ARG A 353 4.57 -16.16 -5.59
C ARG A 353 5.07 -14.78 -6.08
N MET A 354 4.20 -13.77 -6.12
CA MET A 354 4.56 -12.41 -6.54
C MET A 354 5.60 -11.76 -5.63
N THR A 355 5.61 -12.12 -4.36
CA THR A 355 6.50 -11.54 -3.34
C THR A 355 7.71 -12.44 -3.01
N ARG A 356 7.89 -13.57 -3.70
CA ARG A 356 8.91 -14.60 -3.39
C ARG A 356 10.30 -14.03 -3.21
N GLU A 357 10.80 -13.31 -4.20
CA GLU A 357 12.16 -12.74 -4.13
C GLU A 357 12.35 -11.78 -2.95
N ALA A 358 11.31 -11.07 -2.60
CA ALA A 358 11.32 -10.14 -1.50
C ALA A 358 11.28 -10.83 -0.14
N ILE A 359 10.49 -11.89 -0.03
CA ILE A 359 10.44 -12.74 1.17
C ILE A 359 11.82 -13.33 1.44
N GLU A 360 12.48 -13.86 0.40
CA GLU A 360 13.83 -14.43 0.53
C GLU A 360 14.85 -13.37 0.99
N ARG A 361 14.80 -12.17 0.40
CA ARG A 361 15.68 -11.05 0.77
C ARG A 361 15.42 -10.56 2.20
N ALA A 362 14.17 -10.43 2.60
CA ALA A 362 13.80 -9.99 3.94
C ALA A 362 14.22 -11.03 5.00
N LYS A 363 14.02 -12.30 4.73
CA LYS A 363 14.52 -13.40 5.58
C LYS A 363 16.05 -13.36 5.73
N PHE A 364 16.78 -13.12 4.64
CA PHE A 364 18.24 -12.96 4.69
C PHE A 364 18.66 -11.76 5.57
N SER A 365 17.87 -10.70 5.62
CA SER A 365 18.11 -9.56 6.51
C SER A 365 17.71 -9.83 7.97
N GLY A 366 17.08 -11.00 8.25
CA GLY A 366 16.66 -11.47 9.56
C GLY A 366 15.30 -10.94 10.01
N ALA A 367 14.49 -10.41 9.10
CA ALA A 367 13.09 -10.11 9.35
C ALA A 367 12.24 -11.38 9.20
N LEU A 368 11.23 -11.54 10.07
CA LEU A 368 10.18 -12.54 9.86
C LEU A 368 9.20 -12.02 8.81
N VAL A 369 8.85 -12.87 7.86
CA VAL A 369 7.91 -12.50 6.80
C VAL A 369 6.83 -13.55 6.71
N ASP A 370 5.58 -13.11 6.61
CA ASP A 370 4.42 -13.96 6.35
C ASP A 370 3.53 -13.35 5.26
N VAL A 371 2.65 -14.18 4.69
CA VAL A 371 1.66 -13.79 3.69
C VAL A 371 0.30 -14.23 4.19
N VAL A 372 -0.71 -13.40 4.02
CA VAL A 372 -2.09 -13.70 4.43
C VAL A 372 -3.10 -13.17 3.41
N ALA A 373 -4.14 -13.94 3.17
CA ALA A 373 -5.35 -13.48 2.49
C ALA A 373 -6.36 -13.04 3.55
N LEU A 374 -6.75 -11.75 3.58
CA LEU A 374 -7.63 -11.21 4.61
C LEU A 374 -8.74 -10.30 4.05
N ALA A 375 -9.78 -10.12 4.84
CA ALA A 375 -10.71 -9.00 4.75
C ALA A 375 -10.84 -8.36 6.14
N ALA A 376 -10.45 -7.09 6.25
CA ALA A 376 -10.53 -6.36 7.52
C ALA A 376 -12.00 -6.13 7.94
N VAL A 377 -12.88 -5.96 6.97
CA VAL A 377 -14.34 -5.98 7.12
C VAL A 377 -14.91 -6.93 6.09
N ARG A 378 -15.62 -7.97 6.54
CA ARG A 378 -16.27 -8.95 5.68
C ARG A 378 -17.63 -8.43 5.25
N THR A 379 -17.83 -8.20 3.96
CA THR A 379 -19.07 -7.64 3.37
C THR A 379 -20.00 -8.70 2.82
N THR A 380 -19.53 -9.91 2.66
CA THR A 380 -20.27 -11.00 2.02
C THR A 380 -20.42 -12.21 2.95
N ARG A 381 -21.36 -13.04 2.64
CA ARG A 381 -21.56 -14.39 3.20
C ARG A 381 -21.44 -15.44 2.12
N GLU A 382 -21.02 -16.63 2.50
CA GLU A 382 -20.85 -17.75 1.58
C GLU A 382 -22.19 -18.39 1.23
N ALA A 383 -22.28 -18.84 -0.03
CA ALA A 383 -23.41 -19.59 -0.53
C ALA A 383 -22.97 -20.62 -1.56
N VAL A 384 -23.83 -21.58 -1.84
CA VAL A 384 -23.69 -22.48 -2.98
C VAL A 384 -24.92 -22.29 -3.85
N VAL A 385 -24.71 -21.88 -5.10
CA VAL A 385 -25.80 -21.71 -6.07
C VAL A 385 -25.79 -22.90 -7.03
N GLU A 386 -26.95 -23.52 -7.20
CA GLU A 386 -27.12 -24.59 -8.17
C GLU A 386 -27.50 -24.02 -9.53
N ARG A 387 -26.68 -24.32 -10.54
CA ARG A 387 -26.93 -23.98 -11.95
C ARG A 387 -27.01 -25.25 -12.78
N GLY A 388 -28.21 -25.74 -12.96
CA GLY A 388 -28.42 -27.04 -13.58
C GLY A 388 -27.90 -28.19 -12.73
N ARG A 389 -26.83 -28.87 -13.17
CA ARG A 389 -26.14 -29.93 -12.38
C ARG A 389 -24.90 -29.47 -11.64
N GLU A 390 -24.51 -28.22 -11.84
CA GLU A 390 -23.29 -27.65 -11.23
C GLU A 390 -23.62 -26.94 -9.94
N ARG A 391 -22.78 -27.15 -8.92
CA ARG A 391 -22.82 -26.45 -7.65
C ARG A 391 -21.69 -25.42 -7.63
N LEU A 392 -22.05 -24.14 -7.77
CA LEU A 392 -21.11 -23.03 -7.86
C LEU A 392 -20.87 -22.42 -6.48
N PRO A 393 -19.60 -22.40 -5.98
CA PRO A 393 -19.23 -21.73 -4.74
C PRO A 393 -19.37 -20.22 -4.91
N SER A 394 -20.43 -19.65 -4.36
CA SER A 394 -20.87 -18.28 -4.57
C SER A 394 -20.74 -17.46 -3.28
N ILE A 395 -20.80 -16.15 -3.42
CA ILE A 395 -20.88 -15.18 -2.33
C ILE A 395 -22.16 -14.36 -2.46
N ILE A 396 -22.73 -13.95 -1.34
CA ILE A 396 -23.91 -13.08 -1.28
C ILE A 396 -23.53 -11.78 -0.58
N GLY A 397 -23.92 -10.66 -1.18
CA GLY A 397 -23.72 -9.33 -0.62
C GLY A 397 -24.44 -8.26 -1.41
N THR A 398 -24.39 -7.01 -0.97
CA THR A 398 -24.95 -5.86 -1.68
C THR A 398 -23.81 -5.17 -2.46
N PRO A 399 -23.75 -5.27 -3.80
CA PRO A 399 -22.74 -4.57 -4.58
C PRO A 399 -22.85 -3.05 -4.38
N THR A 400 -21.74 -2.35 -4.48
CA THR A 400 -21.75 -0.88 -4.46
C THR A 400 -22.50 -0.34 -5.68
N ALA A 401 -23.25 0.76 -5.53
CA ALA A 401 -23.95 1.40 -6.64
C ALA A 401 -22.97 1.73 -7.81
N GLY A 402 -23.38 1.40 -9.02
CA GLY A 402 -22.57 1.59 -10.23
C GLY A 402 -21.56 0.47 -10.52
N GLU A 403 -21.40 -0.52 -9.64
CA GLU A 403 -20.71 -1.76 -10.01
C GLU A 403 -21.47 -2.48 -11.12
N SER A 404 -20.74 -3.20 -11.97
CA SER A 404 -21.34 -3.90 -13.10
C SER A 404 -20.78 -5.31 -13.28
N ALA A 405 -21.65 -6.23 -13.71
CA ALA A 405 -21.26 -7.56 -14.13
C ALA A 405 -21.90 -7.86 -15.50
N GLY A 406 -21.09 -7.87 -16.55
CA GLY A 406 -21.57 -7.92 -17.93
C GLY A 406 -22.40 -6.67 -18.26
N GLN A 407 -23.68 -6.86 -18.63
CA GLN A 407 -24.60 -5.77 -18.93
C GLN A 407 -25.42 -5.28 -17.72
N GLN A 408 -25.33 -5.97 -16.59
CA GLN A 408 -26.06 -5.62 -15.37
C GLN A 408 -25.29 -4.57 -14.57
N VAL A 409 -25.93 -3.44 -14.28
CA VAL A 409 -25.44 -2.40 -13.36
C VAL A 409 -26.25 -2.50 -12.06
N PHE A 410 -25.57 -2.45 -10.91
CA PHE A 410 -26.19 -2.62 -9.62
C PHE A 410 -26.60 -1.29 -8.98
N ASP A 411 -27.70 -1.32 -8.25
CA ASP A 411 -28.33 -0.15 -7.58
C ASP A 411 -27.65 0.22 -6.25
N GLY A 412 -26.88 -0.67 -5.66
CA GLY A 412 -26.27 -0.49 -4.34
C GLY A 412 -27.19 -0.84 -3.17
N GLU A 413 -28.37 -1.40 -3.40
CA GLU A 413 -29.36 -1.70 -2.37
C GLU A 413 -29.72 -3.19 -2.31
N SER A 414 -29.82 -3.83 -3.46
CA SER A 414 -30.21 -5.23 -3.59
C SER A 414 -29.09 -6.20 -3.29
N GLU A 415 -29.35 -7.20 -2.43
CA GLU A 415 -28.44 -8.34 -2.28
C GLU A 415 -28.48 -9.25 -3.50
N ILE A 416 -27.32 -9.71 -3.93
CA ILE A 416 -27.18 -10.66 -5.01
C ILE A 416 -26.27 -11.82 -4.62
N ALA A 417 -26.48 -12.97 -5.26
CA ALA A 417 -25.55 -14.09 -5.25
C ALA A 417 -24.66 -14.02 -6.50
N VAL A 418 -23.36 -14.07 -6.32
CA VAL A 418 -22.36 -14.01 -7.41
C VAL A 418 -21.40 -15.18 -7.28
N PHE A 419 -21.15 -15.86 -8.40
CA PHE A 419 -19.99 -16.74 -8.55
C PHE A 419 -18.80 -15.88 -8.99
N PRO A 420 -17.76 -15.69 -8.15
CA PRO A 420 -16.67 -14.76 -8.46
C PRO A 420 -15.65 -15.29 -9.48
N GLY A 421 -15.79 -16.55 -9.92
CA GLY A 421 -14.79 -17.26 -10.69
C GLY A 421 -13.80 -18.04 -9.82
N ASP A 422 -13.18 -19.05 -10.41
CA ASP A 422 -12.16 -19.87 -9.76
C ASP A 422 -10.77 -19.34 -10.07
N LEU A 423 -10.03 -18.98 -9.02
CA LEU A 423 -8.62 -18.66 -9.15
C LEU A 423 -7.81 -19.91 -9.52
N PRO A 424 -6.72 -19.78 -10.31
CA PRO A 424 -5.86 -20.90 -10.64
C PRO A 424 -5.24 -21.51 -9.39
N GLU A 425 -5.01 -22.83 -9.42
CA GLU A 425 -4.46 -23.58 -8.29
C GLU A 425 -3.00 -23.21 -7.98
N SER A 426 -2.24 -22.82 -9.01
CA SER A 426 -0.84 -22.39 -8.89
C SER A 426 -0.66 -20.96 -9.42
N GLY A 427 -0.02 -20.12 -8.62
CA GLY A 427 0.38 -18.78 -9.06
C GLY A 427 1.33 -18.78 -10.26
N ASP A 428 2.13 -19.85 -10.45
CA ASP A 428 3.06 -19.95 -11.56
C ASP A 428 2.33 -20.02 -12.92
N LEU A 429 1.10 -20.56 -12.95
CA LEU A 429 0.28 -20.59 -14.16
C LEU A 429 -0.10 -19.20 -14.67
N LEU A 430 -0.14 -18.19 -13.80
CA LEU A 430 -0.49 -16.81 -14.15
C LEU A 430 0.65 -16.05 -14.82
N PHE A 431 1.88 -16.42 -14.49
CA PHE A 431 3.10 -15.73 -14.94
C PHE A 431 3.88 -16.53 -15.99
N ALA A 432 3.37 -17.69 -16.41
CA ALA A 432 3.97 -18.44 -17.50
C ALA A 432 3.76 -17.70 -18.84
N PRO A 433 4.78 -17.68 -19.75
CA PRO A 433 4.67 -17.04 -21.05
C PRO A 433 3.48 -17.54 -21.90
N ASP A 434 3.05 -18.77 -21.62
CA ASP A 434 1.94 -19.46 -22.26
C ASP A 434 0.72 -19.62 -21.33
N ALA A 435 0.56 -18.77 -20.32
CA ALA A 435 -0.50 -18.87 -19.33
C ALA A 435 -1.88 -18.97 -19.99
N LEU A 436 -2.50 -20.14 -19.86
CA LEU A 436 -3.81 -20.47 -20.46
C LEU A 436 -4.94 -19.51 -20.08
N PRO A 437 -5.03 -18.98 -18.83
CA PRO A 437 -6.11 -18.07 -18.45
C PRO A 437 -6.13 -16.76 -19.23
N PHE A 438 -5.06 -16.43 -19.95
CA PHE A 438 -4.90 -15.13 -20.59
C PHE A 438 -4.50 -15.20 -22.07
N LYS A 439 -4.35 -16.41 -22.64
CA LYS A 439 -3.95 -16.58 -24.03
C LYS A 439 -5.12 -16.25 -24.96
N GLY A 440 -5.03 -15.16 -25.69
CA GLY A 440 -5.97 -14.82 -26.77
C GLY A 440 -7.27 -14.17 -26.35
N LEU A 441 -7.37 -13.64 -25.13
CA LEU A 441 -8.60 -13.03 -24.61
C LEU A 441 -8.94 -11.72 -25.32
N THR A 442 -9.65 -11.83 -26.43
CA THR A 442 -10.50 -10.75 -26.93
C THR A 442 -11.85 -10.82 -26.22
N ALA A 443 -12.44 -9.66 -25.96
CA ALA A 443 -13.80 -9.62 -25.41
C ALA A 443 -14.73 -10.49 -26.25
N GLY A 444 -15.25 -11.57 -25.65
CA GLY A 444 -16.12 -12.55 -26.32
C GLY A 444 -15.55 -13.97 -26.50
N ASP A 445 -14.30 -14.23 -26.07
CA ASP A 445 -13.76 -15.59 -26.08
C ASP A 445 -14.44 -16.43 -24.98
N PRO A 446 -15.10 -17.56 -25.33
CA PRO A 446 -15.78 -18.43 -24.35
C PRO A 446 -14.84 -19.11 -23.36
N LEU A 447 -13.50 -19.07 -23.60
CA LEU A 447 -12.46 -19.53 -22.67
C LEU A 447 -11.91 -18.40 -21.79
N ALA A 448 -12.38 -17.16 -21.97
CA ALA A 448 -12.05 -16.06 -21.09
C ALA A 448 -12.59 -16.35 -19.69
N VAL A 449 -11.69 -16.47 -18.71
CA VAL A 449 -12.09 -16.55 -17.30
C VAL A 449 -12.64 -15.19 -16.92
N ASP A 450 -13.95 -15.09 -16.81
CA ASP A 450 -14.66 -13.85 -16.46
C ASP A 450 -14.63 -13.72 -14.93
N TYR A 451 -13.53 -13.19 -14.40
CA TYR A 451 -13.45 -12.85 -12.96
C TYR A 451 -14.42 -11.74 -12.65
N ARG A 452 -15.21 -11.90 -11.57
CA ARG A 452 -16.24 -10.94 -11.14
C ARG A 452 -16.05 -10.56 -9.69
N PHE A 453 -14.89 -9.98 -9.37
CA PHE A 453 -14.62 -9.44 -8.05
C PHE A 453 -15.27 -8.07 -7.93
N LEU A 454 -16.52 -8.06 -7.48
CA LEU A 454 -17.31 -6.85 -7.29
C LEU A 454 -16.97 -6.20 -5.95
N ARG A 455 -17.09 -4.88 -5.89
CA ARG A 455 -17.06 -4.14 -4.63
C ARG A 455 -18.44 -4.19 -3.97
N PHE A 456 -18.46 -4.53 -2.69
CA PHE A 456 -19.68 -4.60 -1.90
C PHE A 456 -19.74 -3.45 -0.89
N ARG A 457 -20.96 -3.09 -0.47
CA ARG A 457 -21.17 -2.15 0.62
C ARG A 457 -20.79 -2.79 1.95
N PRO A 458 -20.38 -1.99 2.97
CA PRO A 458 -20.20 -2.51 4.32
C PRO A 458 -21.47 -3.23 4.81
N PRO A 459 -21.31 -4.33 5.58
CA PRO A 459 -22.45 -5.07 6.09
C PRO A 459 -23.25 -4.22 7.10
N PRO A 460 -24.50 -4.56 7.39
CA PRO A 460 -25.17 -4.05 8.57
C PRO A 460 -24.40 -4.56 9.80
N LEU A 461 -24.08 -3.66 10.74
CA LEU A 461 -23.30 -4.00 11.93
C LEU A 461 -24.24 -4.18 13.13
N GLU A 462 -23.99 -5.24 13.90
CA GLU A 462 -24.78 -5.52 15.11
C GLU A 462 -24.18 -4.77 16.31
N PRO A 463 -25.00 -4.05 17.09
CA PRO A 463 -24.55 -3.44 18.33
C PRO A 463 -24.02 -4.49 19.31
N THR A 464 -22.95 -4.17 20.03
CA THR A 464 -22.39 -4.99 21.11
C THR A 464 -22.81 -4.45 22.48
N GLU A 465 -22.79 -5.30 23.52
CA GLU A 465 -23.17 -4.91 24.90
C GLU A 465 -22.28 -3.79 25.46
N GLY A 466 -21.06 -3.57 24.90
CA GLY A 466 -20.15 -2.49 25.29
C GLY A 466 -20.37 -1.15 24.59
N GLY A 467 -21.49 -0.96 23.83
CA GLY A 467 -21.81 0.28 23.12
C GLY A 467 -21.07 0.49 21.81
N GLY A 468 -20.30 -0.51 21.35
CA GLY A 468 -19.69 -0.57 20.01
C GLY A 468 -20.53 -1.40 19.05
N PHE A 469 -19.89 -1.86 17.96
CA PHE A 469 -20.46 -2.79 17.00
C PHE A 469 -19.43 -3.88 16.67
N ALA A 470 -19.88 -5.06 16.22
CA ALA A 470 -19.01 -6.12 15.81
C ALA A 470 -18.61 -5.97 14.34
N LEU A 471 -17.32 -5.97 14.05
CA LEU A 471 -16.80 -5.99 12.67
C LEU A 471 -16.51 -7.44 12.26
N PRO A 472 -17.31 -8.02 11.35
CA PRO A 472 -16.98 -9.33 10.80
C PRO A 472 -15.75 -9.23 9.92
N HIS A 473 -14.81 -10.17 10.05
CA HIS A 473 -13.56 -10.17 9.30
C HIS A 473 -13.21 -11.55 8.75
N ILE A 474 -12.16 -11.61 7.92
CA ILE A 474 -11.51 -12.84 7.47
C ILE A 474 -10.03 -12.73 7.80
N ARG A 475 -9.50 -13.62 8.65
CA ARG A 475 -8.07 -13.74 9.04
C ARG A 475 -7.40 -12.45 9.56
N LEU A 476 -8.16 -11.47 10.03
CA LEU A 476 -7.60 -10.27 10.67
C LEU A 476 -6.90 -10.64 11.98
N ASP A 477 -7.44 -11.60 12.71
CA ASP A 477 -6.87 -12.19 13.92
C ASP A 477 -5.50 -12.85 13.67
N ARG A 478 -5.32 -13.58 12.54
CA ARG A 478 -4.02 -14.12 12.11
C ARG A 478 -3.01 -13.00 11.83
N ALA A 479 -3.46 -11.93 11.18
CA ALA A 479 -2.60 -10.76 10.93
C ALA A 479 -2.15 -10.10 12.24
N LEU A 480 -3.06 -9.89 13.20
CA LEU A 480 -2.74 -9.33 14.51
C LEU A 480 -1.82 -10.26 15.33
N GLN A 481 -2.04 -11.57 15.30
CA GLN A 481 -1.16 -12.54 15.95
C GLN A 481 0.26 -12.44 15.42
N PHE A 482 0.43 -12.38 14.10
CA PHE A 482 1.75 -12.21 13.50
C PHE A 482 2.38 -10.86 13.86
N LEU A 483 1.61 -9.77 13.81
CA LEU A 483 2.13 -8.42 14.01
C LEU A 483 2.33 -8.04 15.48
N LEU A 484 1.52 -8.54 16.41
CA LEU A 484 1.50 -8.06 17.80
C LEU A 484 1.66 -9.18 18.85
N GLY A 485 1.36 -10.44 18.51
CA GLY A 485 1.22 -11.54 19.48
C GLY A 485 2.45 -11.75 20.37
N ASP A 486 3.67 -11.66 19.83
CA ASP A 486 4.92 -11.81 20.60
C ASP A 486 5.21 -10.66 21.56
N ARG A 487 4.69 -9.46 21.29
CA ARG A 487 4.85 -8.28 22.17
C ARG A 487 3.88 -8.29 23.34
N LEU A 488 2.81 -9.05 23.20
CA LEU A 488 1.77 -9.23 24.23
C LEU A 488 1.83 -10.62 24.89
N ALA A 489 2.95 -11.33 24.70
CA ALA A 489 3.21 -12.65 25.28
C ALA A 489 3.69 -12.60 26.74
#